data_2873b5387164efd25bd4eeedbd92a551
#
_entry.id   2873b5387164efd25bd4eeedbd92a551
#
_cell.length_a   1.000
_cell.length_b   1.000
_cell.length_c   1.000
_cell.angle_alpha   90.00
_cell.angle_beta   90.00
_cell.angle_gamma   90.00
#
_symmetry.space_group_name_H-M   'P 1'
#
loop_
_entity.id
_entity.type
_entity.pdbx_description
1 polymer ?
#
loop_
_entity_poly.entity_id
_entity_poly.type
_entity_poly.pdbx_seq_one_letter_code
_entity_poly.pdbx_strand_id
1 'polypeptide(L)'
;AGLGDWEVMKSKLPGGIPALVQSAKEAGVKFGIWIEPEMVNPKSELFEKHPDWAIQLPNRETYYYRNQLVLDLSNPKVQDFVYGVVDKILTENPEVAFFKWDCTPSVLSVWPIFSLRRKGMMTGPNTTLIAKEISTGITT
;
A
#
# COMPACT_ATOMS: atom_id res chain seq x y z
N ALA A 1 11.98 -6.63 8.49
CA ALA A 1 10.86 -6.11 7.69
C ALA A 1 10.01 -5.19 8.56
N GLY A 2 9.68 -4.02 8.07
CA GLY A 2 8.84 -3.01 8.72
C GLY A 2 7.74 -2.54 7.79
N LEU A 3 6.90 -1.60 8.26
CA LEU A 3 5.90 -0.95 7.41
C LEU A 3 6.64 -0.24 6.26
N GLY A 4 6.21 -0.51 5.04
CA GLY A 4 6.85 -0.06 3.81
C GLY A 4 7.48 -1.19 2.97
N ASP A 5 7.92 -2.28 3.62
CA ASP A 5 8.58 -3.37 2.88
C ASP A 5 7.58 -4.28 2.15
N TRP A 6 6.37 -4.42 2.67
CA TRP A 6 5.25 -5.19 2.08
C TRP A 6 5.60 -6.63 1.69
N GLU A 7 6.53 -7.24 2.42
CA GLU A 7 6.94 -8.62 2.22
C GLU A 7 6.32 -9.55 3.27
N VAL A 8 5.88 -10.73 2.82
CA VAL A 8 5.31 -11.74 3.71
C VAL A 8 6.40 -12.32 4.61
N MET A 9 6.24 -12.15 5.91
CA MET A 9 7.14 -12.77 6.89
C MET A 9 6.80 -14.27 7.05
N LYS A 10 7.55 -15.13 6.36
CA LYS A 10 7.33 -16.57 6.34
C LYS A 10 7.38 -17.25 7.72
N SER A 11 8.12 -16.69 8.67
CA SER A 11 8.14 -17.19 10.05
C SER A 11 6.81 -16.99 10.80
N LYS A 12 6.03 -15.97 10.42
CA LYS A 12 4.70 -15.70 11.00
C LYS A 12 3.55 -16.24 10.15
N LEU A 13 3.76 -16.30 8.84
CA LEU A 13 2.77 -16.78 7.87
C LEU A 13 3.42 -17.76 6.88
N PRO A 14 3.69 -19.00 7.31
CA PRO A 14 4.40 -19.98 6.48
C PRO A 14 3.72 -20.28 5.13
N GLY A 15 2.39 -20.33 5.11
CA GLY A 15 1.59 -20.56 3.90
C GLY A 15 1.36 -19.32 3.03
N GLY A 16 1.84 -18.15 3.48
CA GLY A 16 1.66 -16.90 2.75
C GLY A 16 0.20 -16.45 2.63
N ILE A 17 -0.02 -15.43 1.82
CA ILE A 17 -1.37 -14.93 1.50
C ILE A 17 -2.26 -16.00 0.88
N PRO A 18 -1.77 -16.90 -0.02
CA PRO A 18 -2.60 -17.94 -0.61
C PRO A 18 -3.30 -18.85 0.41
N ALA A 19 -2.63 -19.18 1.53
CA ALA A 19 -3.25 -20.00 2.57
C ALA A 19 -4.42 -19.28 3.27
N LEU A 20 -4.32 -17.97 3.47
CA LEU A 20 -5.41 -17.17 4.04
C LEU A 20 -6.59 -17.06 3.07
N VAL A 21 -6.30 -16.84 1.79
CA VAL A 21 -7.31 -16.80 0.72
C VAL A 21 -8.06 -18.13 0.66
N GLN A 22 -7.34 -19.26 0.70
CA GLN A 22 -7.95 -20.59 0.69
C GLN A 22 -8.84 -20.83 1.91
N SER A 23 -8.37 -20.46 3.10
CA SER A 23 -9.17 -20.58 4.34
C SER A 23 -10.44 -19.73 4.30
N ALA A 24 -10.37 -18.52 3.75
CA ALA A 24 -11.54 -17.65 3.57
C ALA A 24 -12.54 -18.28 2.61
N LYS A 25 -12.06 -18.85 1.49
CA LYS A 25 -12.87 -19.52 0.49
C LYS A 25 -13.61 -20.75 1.10
N GLU A 26 -12.90 -21.55 1.88
CA GLU A 26 -13.50 -22.70 2.61
C GLU A 26 -14.56 -22.25 3.62
N ALA A 27 -14.38 -21.07 4.23
CA ALA A 27 -15.36 -20.47 5.12
C ALA A 27 -16.52 -19.76 4.38
N GLY A 28 -16.52 -19.73 3.04
CA GLY A 28 -17.54 -19.08 2.23
C GLY A 28 -17.51 -17.55 2.25
N VAL A 29 -16.37 -16.94 2.62
CA VAL A 29 -16.20 -15.49 2.68
C VAL A 29 -15.14 -15.01 1.69
N LYS A 30 -15.25 -13.73 1.28
CA LYS A 30 -14.23 -13.09 0.44
C LYS A 30 -13.07 -12.61 1.29
N PHE A 31 -11.85 -12.81 0.79
CA PHE A 31 -10.64 -12.33 1.46
C PHE A 31 -10.24 -10.95 0.96
N GLY A 32 -9.89 -10.05 1.87
CA GLY A 32 -9.33 -8.74 1.55
C GLY A 32 -8.09 -8.45 2.39
N ILE A 33 -7.27 -7.50 1.91
CA ILE A 33 -6.02 -7.11 2.56
C ILE A 33 -6.08 -5.66 2.98
N TRP A 34 -5.67 -5.37 4.21
CA TRP A 34 -5.40 -4.02 4.68
C TRP A 34 -3.99 -3.60 4.26
N ILE A 35 -3.85 -2.39 3.73
CA ILE A 35 -2.58 -1.77 3.41
C ILE A 35 -2.55 -0.31 3.86
N GLU A 36 -1.38 0.17 4.26
CA GLU A 36 -1.08 1.56 4.62
C GLU A 36 0.14 2.06 3.82
N PRO A 37 0.02 2.19 2.49
CA PRO A 37 1.18 2.40 1.62
C PRO A 37 1.72 3.83 1.63
N GLU A 38 1.07 4.74 2.36
CA GLU A 38 1.51 6.12 2.55
C GLU A 38 2.55 6.26 3.67
N MET A 39 2.74 5.20 4.46
CA MET A 39 3.60 5.23 5.64
C MET A 39 4.80 4.31 5.49
N VAL A 40 5.92 4.71 6.08
CA VAL A 40 7.16 3.93 6.08
C VAL A 40 7.78 3.93 7.47
N ASN A 41 8.24 2.76 7.92
CA ASN A 41 8.97 2.64 9.17
C ASN A 41 10.43 3.07 8.96
N PRO A 42 11.01 3.90 9.87
CA PRO A 42 12.42 4.30 9.78
C PRO A 42 13.43 3.14 9.78
N LYS A 43 13.00 1.96 10.24
CA LYS A 43 13.81 0.72 10.26
C LYS A 43 13.46 -0.25 9.15
N SER A 44 12.66 0.17 8.16
CA SER A 44 12.35 -0.64 6.99
C SER A 44 13.49 -0.63 5.98
N GLU A 45 13.58 -1.68 5.18
CA GLU A 45 14.52 -1.72 4.05
C GLU A 45 14.20 -0.65 3.01
N LEU A 46 12.92 -0.33 2.83
CA LEU A 46 12.49 0.73 1.94
C LEU A 46 13.09 2.08 2.35
N PHE A 47 13.00 2.43 3.63
CA PHE A 47 13.56 3.71 4.11
C PHE A 47 15.08 3.72 4.08
N GLU A 48 15.73 2.61 4.36
CA GLU A 48 17.19 2.48 4.27
C GLU A 48 17.69 2.74 2.84
N LYS A 49 16.98 2.22 1.83
CA LYS A 49 17.33 2.38 0.42
C LYS A 49 16.93 3.75 -0.15
N HIS A 50 15.84 4.32 0.33
CA HIS A 50 15.22 5.52 -0.22
C HIS A 50 14.76 6.49 0.88
N PRO A 51 15.69 7.03 1.70
CA PRO A 51 15.32 7.99 2.74
C PRO A 51 14.76 9.31 2.17
N ASP A 52 15.10 9.62 0.91
CA ASP A 52 14.61 10.76 0.14
C ASP A 52 13.14 10.64 -0.30
N TRP A 53 12.51 9.47 -0.11
CA TRP A 53 11.11 9.27 -0.44
C TRP A 53 10.15 9.67 0.69
N ALA A 54 10.65 9.86 1.91
CA ALA A 54 9.86 10.40 3.00
C ALA A 54 9.76 11.93 2.92
N ILE A 55 8.60 12.47 3.26
CA ILE A 55 8.39 13.92 3.31
C ILE A 55 9.27 14.52 4.39
N GLN A 56 10.16 15.41 3.98
CA GLN A 56 11.03 16.18 4.86
C GLN A 56 10.95 17.65 4.49
N LEU A 57 10.71 18.50 5.46
CA LEU A 57 10.71 19.95 5.26
C LEU A 57 12.10 20.52 5.59
N PRO A 58 12.65 21.37 4.70
CA PRO A 58 13.93 22.04 4.97
C PRO A 58 13.89 22.81 6.30
N ASN A 59 14.95 22.69 7.09
CA ASN A 59 15.11 23.38 8.38
C ASN A 59 14.02 23.09 9.43
N ARG A 60 13.35 21.94 9.33
CA ARG A 60 12.42 21.47 10.35
C ARG A 60 12.82 20.07 10.83
N GLU A 61 12.48 19.77 12.07
CA GLU A 61 12.62 18.42 12.59
C GLU A 61 11.75 17.44 11.79
N THR A 62 12.24 16.22 11.64
CA THR A 62 11.51 15.16 10.96
C THR A 62 10.23 14.84 11.74
N TYR A 63 9.09 14.95 11.06
CA TYR A 63 7.80 14.67 11.67
C TYR A 63 7.50 13.17 11.62
N TYR A 64 7.25 12.61 12.79
CA TYR A 64 6.81 11.22 12.94
C TYR A 64 5.33 11.17 13.31
N TYR A 65 4.56 10.39 12.58
CA TYR A 65 3.19 10.07 12.93
C TYR A 65 3.13 8.60 13.36
N ARG A 66 2.74 8.34 14.62
CA ARG A 66 2.70 6.99 15.20
C ARG A 66 4.05 6.24 15.06
N ASN A 67 5.17 6.96 15.23
CA ASN A 67 6.53 6.46 15.02
C ASN A 67 6.87 6.01 13.59
N GLN A 68 6.10 6.47 12.61
CA GLN A 68 6.31 6.23 11.19
C GLN A 68 6.57 7.57 10.46
N LEU A 69 7.14 7.49 9.29
CA LEU A 69 7.31 8.60 8.36
C LEU A 69 6.25 8.52 7.25
N VAL A 70 5.96 9.64 6.64
CA VAL A 70 5.02 9.74 5.51
C VAL A 70 5.81 9.76 4.22
N LEU A 71 5.45 8.91 3.27
CA LEU A 71 6.04 8.90 1.93
C LEU A 71 5.48 10.05 1.07
N ASP A 72 6.35 10.64 0.26
CA ASP A 72 5.95 11.66 -0.71
C ASP A 72 5.29 11.02 -1.94
N LEU A 73 3.98 10.83 -1.87
CA LEU A 73 3.20 10.31 -3.01
C LEU A 73 3.05 11.31 -4.16
N SER A 74 3.58 12.53 -4.08
CA SER A 74 3.72 13.41 -5.24
C SER A 74 4.91 12.99 -6.12
N ASN A 75 5.87 12.26 -5.56
CA ASN A 75 7.02 11.70 -6.28
C ASN A 75 6.59 10.51 -7.16
N PRO A 76 6.78 10.59 -8.49
CA PRO A 76 6.41 9.50 -9.40
C PRO A 76 7.05 8.15 -9.06
N LYS A 77 8.30 8.14 -8.56
CA LYS A 77 8.98 6.90 -8.15
C LYS A 77 8.29 6.21 -6.98
N VAL A 78 7.79 7.01 -6.02
CA VAL A 78 7.00 6.49 -4.88
C VAL A 78 5.66 5.95 -5.37
N GLN A 79 5.00 6.65 -6.30
CA GLN A 79 3.76 6.17 -6.92
C GLN A 79 3.98 4.83 -7.64
N ASP A 80 5.05 4.72 -8.42
CA ASP A 80 5.37 3.49 -9.16
C ASP A 80 5.70 2.33 -8.20
N PHE A 81 6.41 2.61 -7.11
CA PHE A 81 6.66 1.63 -6.05
C PHE A 81 5.36 1.12 -5.42
N VAL A 82 4.49 2.04 -4.97
CA VAL A 82 3.19 1.68 -4.35
C VAL A 82 2.32 0.90 -5.32
N TYR A 83 2.29 1.33 -6.60
CA TYR A 83 1.61 0.58 -7.65
C TYR A 83 2.17 -0.85 -7.77
N GLY A 84 3.50 -0.99 -7.84
CA GLY A 84 4.15 -2.29 -7.93
C GLY A 84 3.85 -3.21 -6.75
N VAL A 85 3.73 -2.67 -5.53
CA VAL A 85 3.30 -3.44 -4.34
C VAL A 85 1.91 -4.02 -4.53
N VAL A 86 0.95 -3.19 -4.94
CA VAL A 86 -0.44 -3.63 -5.15
C VAL A 86 -0.52 -4.63 -6.29
N ASP A 87 0.14 -4.33 -7.42
CA ASP A 87 0.18 -5.19 -8.59
C ASP A 87 0.76 -6.57 -8.29
N LYS A 88 1.88 -6.61 -7.57
CA LYS A 88 2.51 -7.87 -7.11
C LYS A 88 1.55 -8.70 -6.26
N ILE A 89 0.91 -8.08 -5.26
CA ILE A 89 -0.02 -8.79 -4.37
C ILE A 89 -1.18 -9.39 -5.17
N LEU A 90 -1.76 -8.65 -6.10
CA LEU A 90 -2.89 -9.10 -6.92
C LEU A 90 -2.49 -10.16 -7.94
N THR A 91 -1.32 -9.99 -8.57
CA THR A 91 -0.80 -10.94 -9.56
C THR A 91 -0.49 -12.29 -8.90
N GLU A 92 0.14 -12.26 -7.73
CA GLU A 92 0.47 -13.47 -6.97
C GLU A 92 -0.77 -14.10 -6.29
N ASN A 93 -1.83 -13.31 -6.05
CA ASN A 93 -3.02 -13.75 -5.32
C ASN A 93 -4.31 -13.24 -6.01
N PRO A 94 -4.68 -13.76 -7.16
CA PRO A 94 -5.80 -13.25 -7.97
C PRO A 94 -7.19 -13.39 -7.30
N GLU A 95 -7.30 -14.18 -6.24
CA GLU A 95 -8.53 -14.36 -5.46
C GLU A 95 -8.68 -13.34 -4.31
N VAL A 96 -7.72 -12.42 -4.12
CA VAL A 96 -7.89 -11.26 -3.23
C VAL A 96 -8.99 -10.37 -3.80
N ALA A 97 -10.08 -10.21 -3.04
CA ALA A 97 -11.29 -9.56 -3.53
C ALA A 97 -11.26 -8.03 -3.38
N PHE A 98 -10.52 -7.50 -2.40
CA PHE A 98 -10.43 -6.06 -2.15
C PHE A 98 -9.22 -5.69 -1.30
N PHE A 99 -8.82 -4.42 -1.42
CA PHE A 99 -7.89 -3.77 -0.49
C PHE A 99 -8.65 -2.77 0.40
N LYS A 100 -8.37 -2.81 1.70
CA LYS A 100 -8.65 -1.68 2.56
C LYS A 100 -7.39 -0.80 2.60
N TRP A 101 -7.43 0.31 1.89
CA TRP A 101 -6.37 1.30 1.94
C TRP A 101 -6.59 2.21 3.14
N ASP A 102 -5.64 2.23 4.07
CA ASP A 102 -5.68 3.12 5.22
C ASP A 102 -4.89 4.39 4.91
N CYS A 103 -5.61 5.52 4.86
CA CYS A 103 -5.01 6.82 4.57
C CYS A 103 -4.58 7.49 5.87
N THR A 104 -3.42 8.12 5.83
CA THR A 104 -2.97 8.96 6.94
C THR A 104 -3.87 10.19 7.08
N PRO A 105 -4.42 10.49 8.27
CA PRO A 105 -5.36 11.60 8.46
C PRO A 105 -4.70 12.99 8.46
N SER A 106 -3.51 13.16 7.90
CA SER A 106 -2.85 14.45 7.83
C SER A 106 -3.28 15.23 6.58
N VAL A 107 -3.24 16.55 6.68
CA VAL A 107 -3.55 17.49 5.58
C VAL A 107 -2.65 17.25 4.36
N LEU A 108 -1.50 16.61 4.54
CA LEU A 108 -0.57 16.25 3.49
C LEU A 108 -1.01 15.04 2.66
N SER A 109 -1.90 14.20 3.17
CA SER A 109 -2.38 13.00 2.48
C SER A 109 -3.46 13.27 1.41
N VAL A 110 -4.02 14.47 1.38
CA VAL A 110 -5.07 14.82 0.38
C VAL A 110 -4.50 14.93 -1.03
N TRP A 111 -3.31 15.45 -1.17
CA TRP A 111 -2.65 15.65 -2.46
C TRP A 111 -2.28 14.34 -3.18
N PRO A 112 -1.68 13.35 -2.50
CA PRO A 112 -1.35 12.06 -3.08
C PRO A 112 -2.56 11.26 -3.55
N ILE A 113 -3.67 11.29 -2.80
CA ILE A 113 -4.92 10.60 -3.15
C ILE A 113 -5.44 11.08 -4.51
N PHE A 114 -5.32 12.36 -4.81
CA PHE A 114 -5.71 12.92 -6.12
C PHE A 114 -4.85 12.36 -7.27
N SER A 115 -3.56 12.17 -7.05
CA SER A 115 -2.65 11.62 -8.07
C SER A 115 -2.93 10.14 -8.35
N LEU A 116 -3.22 9.35 -7.31
CA LEU A 116 -3.59 7.94 -7.45
C LEU A 116 -4.98 7.77 -8.09
N ARG A 117 -5.94 8.63 -7.78
CA ARG A 117 -7.24 8.69 -8.47
C ARG A 117 -7.08 8.96 -9.97
N ARG A 118 -6.15 9.86 -10.35
CA ARG A 118 -5.88 10.16 -11.76
C ARG A 118 -5.35 8.95 -12.52
N LYS A 119 -4.64 8.02 -11.85
CA LYS A 119 -4.18 6.74 -12.42
C LYS A 119 -5.24 5.63 -12.37
N GLY A 120 -6.48 5.92 -11.95
CA GLY A 120 -7.55 4.92 -11.85
C GLY A 120 -7.41 3.92 -10.69
N MET A 121 -6.46 4.14 -9.78
CA MET A 121 -6.17 3.23 -8.67
C MET A 121 -7.16 3.31 -7.51
N MET A 122 -8.03 4.33 -7.48
CA MET A 122 -8.96 4.55 -6.37
C MET A 122 -10.31 5.05 -6.86
N THR A 123 -11.38 4.42 -6.43
CA THR A 123 -12.76 4.83 -6.69
C THR A 123 -13.50 5.14 -5.38
N GLY A 124 -14.15 6.31 -5.30
CA GLY A 124 -15.04 6.72 -4.20
C GLY A 124 -14.38 7.51 -3.05
N PRO A 125 -15.21 8.09 -2.16
CA PRO A 125 -14.77 8.92 -1.03
C PRO A 125 -14.15 8.12 0.12
N ASN A 126 -14.48 6.85 0.24
CA ASN A 126 -13.89 5.91 1.20
C ASN A 126 -13.03 4.93 0.43
N THR A 127 -11.75 4.97 0.69
CA THR A 127 -10.64 4.28 0.05
C THR A 127 -10.73 2.75 0.11
N THR A 128 -11.75 2.17 -0.52
CA THR A 128 -11.82 0.72 -0.75
C THR A 128 -11.50 0.49 -2.21
N LEU A 129 -10.29 -0.02 -2.50
CA LEU A 129 -9.92 -0.49 -3.82
C LEU A 129 -10.60 -1.83 -4.09
N ILE A 130 -11.39 -1.88 -5.15
CA ILE A 130 -11.95 -3.15 -5.65
C ILE A 130 -10.93 -3.73 -6.63
N ALA A 131 -10.30 -4.84 -6.24
CA ALA A 131 -9.22 -5.50 -6.99
C ALA A 131 -9.55 -5.74 -8.49
N LYS A 132 -10.83 -5.91 -8.81
CA LYS A 132 -11.30 -6.16 -10.17
C LYS A 132 -11.11 -4.99 -11.14
N GLU A 133 -11.12 -3.74 -10.64
CA GLU A 133 -10.95 -2.55 -11.48
C GLU A 133 -9.48 -2.26 -11.80
N ILE A 134 -8.54 -2.71 -10.97
CA ILE A 134 -7.11 -2.58 -11.23
C ILE A 134 -6.67 -3.55 -12.34
N SER A 135 -7.18 -4.78 -12.31
CA SER A 135 -6.86 -5.83 -13.29
C SER A 135 -7.38 -5.53 -14.70
N THR A 136 -8.47 -4.78 -14.84
CA THR A 136 -9.06 -4.44 -16.15
C THR A 136 -8.52 -3.14 -16.74
N GLY A 137 -7.84 -2.30 -15.96
CA GLY A 137 -7.24 -1.04 -16.41
C GLY A 137 -5.87 -1.19 -17.10
N ILE A 138 -5.30 -2.40 -17.13
CA ILE A 138 -3.97 -2.68 -17.72
C ILE A 138 -4.07 -3.16 -19.18
N THR A 139 -5.28 -3.39 -19.69
CA THR A 139 -5.50 -3.85 -21.08
C THR A 139 -6.21 -2.80 -21.92
N THR A 140 -5.59 -1.64 -22.12
CA THR A 140 -5.78 -0.79 -23.32
C THR A 140 -4.63 0.19 -23.44
#